data_59627a5f74b4c1ad0acdecade8e21b88
#
_entry.id   59627a5f74b4c1ad0acdecade8e21b88
#
_cell.length_a   1.000
_cell.length_b   1.000
_cell.length_c   1.000
_cell.angle_alpha   90.00
_cell.angle_beta   90.00
_cell.angle_gamma   90.00
#
_symmetry.space_group_name_H-M   'P 1'
#
loop_
_entity.id
_entity.type
_entity.pdbx_description
1 polymer ?
#
loop_
_entity_poly.entity_id
_entity_poly.type
_entity_poly.pdbx_seq_one_letter_code
_entity_poly.pdbx_strand_id
1 'polypeptide(L)'
;MRIDILTLFPEMFHGVLNSSILKRALNAGIMDFRLHNIRDYSASKHRNTDDYSFGGGVGMVMMPQPIFDCLDTILEDGDSARLICTTPRGRVLNQRIARELSGEKRLVILCGHYEGIDERAMSMFDDEISVGDYVLTGGEIPAMVIVDCVSRLIPGVLGSEESTEDESFSYGLLEYPQYSRPDEWHGLSVPEVLRSGDHAKVARWQKKQ
;
A
#
# COMPACT_ATOMS: atom_id res chain seq x y z
N MET A 1 -11.89 5.15 -6.31
CA MET A 1 -10.47 5.58 -6.33
C MET A 1 -9.71 4.77 -7.38
N ARG A 2 -8.84 5.41 -8.17
CA ARG A 2 -7.96 4.72 -9.14
C ARG A 2 -6.54 4.62 -8.57
N ILE A 3 -5.89 3.47 -8.74
CA ILE A 3 -4.47 3.27 -8.40
C ILE A 3 -3.76 2.66 -9.61
N ASP A 4 -2.84 3.41 -10.18
CA ASP A 4 -1.93 2.97 -11.25
C ASP A 4 -0.62 2.52 -10.60
N ILE A 5 -0.13 1.33 -10.95
CA ILE A 5 1.08 0.74 -10.36
C ILE A 5 2.08 0.49 -11.50
N LEU A 6 3.21 1.17 -11.44
CA LEU A 6 4.32 1.03 -12.37
C LEU A 6 5.31 0.02 -11.78
N THR A 7 5.50 -1.10 -12.46
CA THR A 7 6.31 -2.22 -11.95
C THR A 7 7.01 -2.96 -13.09
N LEU A 8 8.07 -3.69 -12.77
CA LEU A 8 8.72 -4.64 -13.66
C LEU A 8 8.07 -6.04 -13.62
N PHE A 9 7.20 -6.29 -12.63
CA PHE A 9 6.63 -7.61 -12.31
C PHE A 9 5.11 -7.51 -12.02
N PRO A 10 4.28 -7.13 -13.01
CA PRO A 10 2.83 -6.98 -12.80
C PRO A 10 2.15 -8.26 -12.30
N GLU A 11 2.69 -9.44 -12.63
CA GLU A 11 2.17 -10.73 -12.18
C GLU A 11 2.19 -10.91 -10.66
N MET A 12 3.09 -10.24 -9.93
CA MET A 12 3.14 -10.30 -8.47
C MET A 12 1.86 -9.78 -7.80
N PHE A 13 1.16 -8.86 -8.45
CA PHE A 13 -0.04 -8.22 -7.90
C PHE A 13 -1.31 -9.05 -8.05
N HIS A 14 -1.36 -10.01 -8.97
CA HIS A 14 -2.59 -10.74 -9.31
C HIS A 14 -3.22 -11.45 -8.11
N GLY A 15 -2.41 -12.06 -7.24
CA GLY A 15 -2.90 -12.75 -6.04
C GLY A 15 -3.55 -11.80 -5.04
N VAL A 16 -2.95 -10.64 -4.81
CA VAL A 16 -3.41 -9.65 -3.82
C VAL A 16 -4.65 -8.91 -4.33
N LEU A 17 -4.59 -8.34 -5.53
CA LEU A 17 -5.67 -7.52 -6.08
C LEU A 17 -6.93 -8.32 -6.42
N ASN A 18 -6.80 -9.62 -6.72
CA ASN A 18 -7.92 -10.49 -7.07
C ASN A 18 -8.41 -11.37 -5.90
N SER A 19 -8.10 -11.00 -4.68
CA SER A 19 -8.49 -11.75 -3.48
C SER A 19 -9.24 -10.87 -2.47
N SER A 20 -10.09 -11.53 -1.66
CA SER A 20 -10.73 -10.99 -0.46
C SER A 20 -11.38 -9.60 -0.67
N ILE A 21 -11.03 -8.62 0.15
CA ILE A 21 -11.61 -7.28 0.23
C ILE A 21 -11.30 -6.47 -1.03
N LEU A 22 -10.05 -6.50 -1.52
CA LEU A 22 -9.65 -5.76 -2.72
C LEU A 22 -10.41 -6.21 -3.95
N LYS A 23 -10.60 -7.53 -4.14
CA LYS A 23 -11.43 -8.06 -5.22
C LYS A 23 -12.88 -7.60 -5.12
N ARG A 24 -13.45 -7.55 -3.93
CA ARG A 24 -14.82 -7.06 -3.73
C ARG A 24 -14.95 -5.58 -4.09
N ALA A 25 -13.99 -4.76 -3.66
CA ALA A 25 -13.93 -3.34 -3.98
C ALA A 25 -13.78 -3.08 -5.48
N LEU A 26 -12.95 -3.87 -6.17
CA LEU A 26 -12.79 -3.84 -7.63
C LEU A 26 -14.11 -4.22 -8.33
N ASN A 27 -14.74 -5.34 -7.95
CA ASN A 27 -16.00 -5.79 -8.54
C ASN A 27 -17.17 -4.84 -8.29
N ALA A 28 -17.16 -4.11 -7.19
CA ALA A 28 -18.15 -3.08 -6.87
C ALA A 28 -17.89 -1.73 -7.57
N GLY A 29 -16.78 -1.60 -8.33
CA GLY A 29 -16.40 -0.36 -8.99
C GLY A 29 -15.95 0.75 -8.05
N ILE A 30 -15.69 0.44 -6.77
CA ILE A 30 -15.20 1.41 -5.77
C ILE A 30 -13.72 1.69 -6.00
N MET A 31 -12.96 0.65 -6.36
CA MET A 31 -11.54 0.73 -6.70
C MET A 31 -11.31 0.35 -8.16
N ASP A 32 -10.31 0.98 -8.77
CA ASP A 32 -9.79 0.66 -10.11
C ASP A 32 -8.27 0.49 -10.00
N PHE A 33 -7.77 -0.72 -10.22
CA PHE A 33 -6.34 -1.03 -10.15
C PHE A 33 -5.80 -1.27 -11.56
N ARG A 34 -4.78 -0.51 -11.95
CA ARG A 34 -4.13 -0.63 -13.26
C ARG A 34 -2.65 -0.92 -13.10
N LEU A 35 -2.21 -2.02 -13.72
CA LEU A 35 -0.81 -2.46 -13.69
C LEU A 35 -0.13 -2.05 -15.00
N HIS A 36 0.98 -1.34 -14.89
CA HIS A 36 1.77 -0.88 -16.03
C HIS A 36 3.15 -1.55 -15.96
N ASN A 37 3.47 -2.37 -16.96
CA ASN A 37 4.81 -2.94 -17.08
C ASN A 37 5.75 -1.88 -17.66
N ILE A 38 6.69 -1.39 -16.86
CA ILE A 38 7.64 -0.35 -17.26
C ILE A 38 8.47 -0.79 -18.50
N ARG A 39 8.69 -2.10 -18.67
CA ARG A 39 9.41 -2.65 -19.85
C ARG A 39 8.72 -2.33 -21.17
N ASP A 40 7.40 -2.15 -21.19
CA ASP A 40 6.65 -1.87 -22.40
C ASP A 40 6.90 -0.45 -22.95
N TYR A 41 7.47 0.44 -22.10
CA TYR A 41 7.81 1.82 -22.42
C TYR A 41 9.31 2.02 -22.71
N SER A 42 10.10 0.94 -22.68
CA SER A 42 11.52 1.02 -23.02
C SER A 42 11.72 1.25 -24.53
N ALA A 43 12.51 2.25 -24.87
CA ALA A 43 12.95 2.51 -26.25
C ALA A 43 13.96 1.46 -26.76
N SER A 44 14.50 0.61 -25.86
CA SER A 44 15.44 -0.47 -26.21
C SER A 44 14.75 -1.61 -26.95
N LYS A 45 15.35 -2.13 -27.99
CA LYS A 45 14.91 -3.34 -28.69
C LYS A 45 14.75 -4.54 -27.75
N HIS A 46 15.57 -4.60 -26.69
CA HIS A 46 15.58 -5.68 -25.70
C HIS A 46 14.72 -5.35 -24.46
N ARG A 47 13.96 -4.25 -24.48
CA ARG A 47 13.12 -3.78 -23.37
C ARG A 47 13.90 -3.60 -22.06
N ASN A 48 15.16 -3.15 -22.15
CA ASN A 48 15.98 -2.86 -20.98
C ASN A 48 15.39 -1.65 -20.23
N THR A 49 15.38 -1.75 -18.91
CA THR A 49 14.86 -0.70 -18.00
C THR A 49 15.92 -0.26 -17.00
N ASP A 50 17.14 -0.79 -17.13
CA ASP A 50 18.24 -0.62 -16.19
C ASP A 50 19.56 -0.43 -16.93
N ASP A 51 20.51 0.27 -16.30
CA ASP A 51 21.87 0.49 -16.78
C ASP A 51 22.82 0.65 -15.61
N TYR A 52 24.12 0.63 -15.88
CA TYR A 52 25.17 0.86 -14.89
C TYR A 52 25.12 2.26 -14.30
N SER A 53 25.38 2.35 -12.99
CA SER A 53 25.42 3.65 -12.31
C SER A 53 26.66 4.46 -12.73
N PHE A 54 26.49 5.76 -12.91
CA PHE A 54 27.63 6.67 -13.00
C PHE A 54 28.43 6.66 -11.70
N GLY A 55 29.75 6.70 -11.81
CA GLY A 55 30.66 6.62 -10.66
C GLY A 55 31.07 5.20 -10.30
N GLY A 56 30.52 4.18 -10.97
CA GLY A 56 30.80 2.77 -10.72
C GLY A 56 29.99 2.22 -9.55
N GLY A 57 30.26 0.96 -9.20
CA GLY A 57 29.55 0.23 -8.14
C GLY A 57 29.07 -1.12 -8.65
N VAL A 58 28.52 -1.92 -7.74
CA VAL A 58 27.89 -3.22 -8.05
C VAL A 58 26.41 -3.00 -8.33
N GLY A 59 25.86 -3.73 -9.29
CA GLY A 59 24.44 -3.68 -9.62
C GLY A 59 24.09 -2.67 -10.69
N MET A 60 22.79 -2.50 -10.90
CA MET A 60 22.18 -1.69 -11.95
C MET A 60 21.23 -0.67 -11.32
N VAL A 61 20.89 0.37 -12.08
CA VAL A 61 19.96 1.43 -11.66
C VAL A 61 18.83 1.51 -12.69
N MET A 62 17.60 1.68 -12.25
CA MET A 62 16.46 1.89 -13.15
C MET A 62 16.64 3.17 -13.96
N MET A 63 16.58 3.04 -15.28
CA MET A 63 16.73 4.16 -16.20
C MET A 63 15.53 5.12 -16.12
N PRO A 64 15.75 6.44 -16.30
CA PRO A 64 14.68 7.42 -16.25
C PRO A 64 13.72 7.31 -17.47
N GLN A 65 14.22 7.01 -18.67
CA GLN A 65 13.43 7.05 -19.90
C GLN A 65 12.16 6.18 -19.83
N PRO A 66 12.20 4.86 -19.48
CA PRO A 66 10.98 4.06 -19.45
C PRO A 66 9.98 4.53 -18.39
N ILE A 67 10.46 5.12 -17.30
CA ILE A 67 9.63 5.65 -16.22
C ILE A 67 8.90 6.91 -16.70
N PHE A 68 9.62 7.85 -17.33
CA PHE A 68 9.04 9.07 -17.89
C PHE A 68 7.98 8.74 -18.94
N ASP A 69 8.29 7.91 -19.93
CA ASP A 69 7.37 7.56 -21.01
C ASP A 69 6.12 6.84 -20.50
N CYS A 70 6.27 6.00 -19.47
CA CYS A 70 5.15 5.37 -18.78
C CYS A 70 4.27 6.42 -18.10
N LEU A 71 4.86 7.33 -17.32
CA LEU A 71 4.14 8.40 -16.62
C LEU A 71 3.44 9.32 -17.61
N ASP A 72 4.12 9.79 -18.64
CA ASP A 72 3.53 10.65 -19.65
C ASP A 72 2.29 10.00 -20.28
N THR A 73 2.40 8.73 -20.69
CA THR A 73 1.28 7.99 -21.28
C THR A 73 0.08 7.85 -20.34
N ILE A 74 0.32 7.48 -19.08
CA ILE A 74 -0.79 7.25 -18.13
C ILE A 74 -1.42 8.54 -17.62
N LEU A 75 -0.73 9.68 -17.72
CA LEU A 75 -1.20 11.01 -17.31
C LEU A 75 -1.80 11.83 -18.47
N GLU A 76 -1.78 11.31 -19.72
CA GLU A 76 -2.39 11.98 -20.89
C GLU A 76 -3.90 12.26 -20.72
N ASP A 77 -4.60 11.52 -19.84
CA ASP A 77 -6.01 11.75 -19.52
C ASP A 77 -6.27 13.09 -18.81
N GLY A 78 -5.22 13.77 -18.33
CA GLY A 78 -5.30 15.06 -17.66
C GLY A 78 -5.82 14.99 -16.22
N ASP A 79 -6.12 13.80 -15.70
CA ASP A 79 -6.55 13.61 -14.32
C ASP A 79 -5.37 13.83 -13.37
N SER A 80 -5.58 14.68 -12.36
CA SER A 80 -4.57 14.88 -11.31
C SER A 80 -4.36 13.58 -10.53
N ALA A 81 -3.10 13.28 -10.23
CA ALA A 81 -2.70 12.10 -9.47
C ALA A 81 -1.63 12.46 -8.43
N ARG A 82 -1.62 11.77 -7.30
CA ARG A 82 -0.50 11.80 -6.35
C ARG A 82 0.52 10.75 -6.78
N LEU A 83 1.74 11.16 -7.10
CA LEU A 83 2.81 10.30 -7.57
C LEU A 83 3.68 9.87 -6.39
N ILE A 84 3.81 8.55 -6.18
CA ILE A 84 4.50 7.95 -5.04
C ILE A 84 5.58 7.01 -5.55
N CYS A 85 6.78 7.10 -4.99
CA CYS A 85 7.82 6.10 -5.19
C CYS A 85 8.04 5.27 -3.91
N THR A 86 8.08 3.94 -4.04
CA THR A 86 8.45 3.05 -2.93
C THR A 86 9.97 2.94 -2.82
N THR A 87 10.53 3.40 -1.70
CA THR A 87 11.98 3.44 -1.47
C THR A 87 12.30 3.35 0.03
N PRO A 88 13.41 2.71 0.44
CA PRO A 88 13.82 2.66 1.85
C PRO A 88 14.11 4.03 2.47
N ARG A 89 14.49 5.02 1.68
CA ARG A 89 14.81 6.38 2.14
C ARG A 89 13.60 7.28 2.36
N GLY A 90 12.40 6.80 1.95
CA GLY A 90 11.16 7.55 2.06
C GLY A 90 10.64 7.70 3.50
N ARG A 91 9.63 8.54 3.67
CA ARG A 91 8.91 8.64 4.95
C ARG A 91 8.22 7.31 5.28
N VAL A 92 8.31 6.87 6.54
CA VAL A 92 7.75 5.57 6.96
C VAL A 92 6.23 5.62 6.96
N LEU A 93 5.60 4.70 6.22
CA LEU A 93 4.16 4.53 6.16
C LEU A 93 3.57 4.33 7.57
N ASN A 94 2.52 5.05 7.86
CA ASN A 94 1.71 4.90 9.07
C ASN A 94 0.25 5.25 8.77
N GLN A 95 -0.64 5.05 9.75
CA GLN A 95 -2.07 5.26 9.56
C GLN A 95 -2.43 6.70 9.16
N ARG A 96 -1.66 7.70 9.59
CA ARG A 96 -1.86 9.10 9.20
C ARG A 96 -1.58 9.31 7.70
N ILE A 97 -0.48 8.74 7.20
CA ILE A 97 -0.14 8.79 5.77
C ILE A 97 -1.17 8.02 4.94
N ALA A 98 -1.60 6.84 5.41
CA ALA A 98 -2.63 6.08 4.72
C ALA A 98 -3.95 6.87 4.59
N ARG A 99 -4.38 7.61 5.64
CA ARG A 99 -5.53 8.52 5.59
C ARG A 99 -5.31 9.70 4.65
N GLU A 100 -4.12 10.29 4.63
CA GLU A 100 -3.75 11.35 3.69
C GLU A 100 -3.96 10.87 2.24
N LEU A 101 -3.40 9.71 1.91
CA LEU A 101 -3.48 9.11 0.58
C LEU A 101 -4.91 8.65 0.21
N SER A 102 -5.70 8.21 1.17
CA SER A 102 -7.09 7.80 0.92
C SER A 102 -8.02 8.96 0.53
N GLY A 103 -7.61 10.20 0.79
CA GLY A 103 -8.29 11.42 0.33
C GLY A 103 -8.08 11.75 -1.15
N GLU A 104 -7.13 11.09 -1.81
CA GLU A 104 -6.84 11.32 -3.23
C GLU A 104 -7.83 10.58 -4.14
N LYS A 105 -8.09 11.15 -5.32
CA LYS A 105 -8.90 10.47 -6.34
C LYS A 105 -8.10 9.40 -7.09
N ARG A 106 -6.80 9.66 -7.26
CA ARG A 106 -5.88 8.83 -8.03
C ARG A 106 -4.50 8.81 -7.38
N LEU A 107 -3.94 7.60 -7.26
CA LEU A 107 -2.54 7.39 -6.92
C LEU A 107 -1.81 6.76 -8.09
N VAL A 108 -0.56 7.12 -8.26
CA VAL A 108 0.40 6.46 -9.16
C VAL A 108 1.56 5.99 -8.30
N ILE A 109 1.83 4.69 -8.26
CA ILE A 109 2.85 4.11 -7.40
C ILE A 109 3.95 3.46 -8.25
N LEU A 110 5.17 4.01 -8.18
CA LEU A 110 6.36 3.40 -8.78
C LEU A 110 6.98 2.40 -7.81
N CYS A 111 7.16 1.17 -8.27
CA CYS A 111 7.91 0.13 -7.59
C CYS A 111 9.39 0.24 -7.96
N GLY A 112 10.23 0.65 -7.02
CA GLY A 112 11.68 0.66 -7.20
C GLY A 112 12.26 -0.75 -7.29
N HIS A 113 13.35 -0.92 -8.04
CA HIS A 113 14.05 -2.19 -8.20
C HIS A 113 15.56 -1.96 -8.35
N TYR A 114 16.34 -3.05 -8.40
CA TYR A 114 17.81 -3.01 -8.51
C TYR A 114 18.46 -2.28 -7.33
N GLU A 115 19.55 -1.50 -7.61
CA GLU A 115 20.21 -0.66 -6.59
C GLU A 115 19.48 0.68 -6.37
N GLY A 116 18.42 0.93 -7.13
CA GLY A 116 17.60 2.14 -7.02
C GLY A 116 17.14 2.67 -8.37
N ILE A 117 16.64 3.89 -8.34
CA ILE A 117 16.06 4.60 -9.47
C ILE A 117 16.94 5.81 -9.78
N ASP A 118 17.15 6.10 -11.06
CA ASP A 118 17.83 7.32 -11.48
C ASP A 118 17.20 8.55 -10.84
N GLU A 119 18.00 9.37 -10.17
CA GLU A 119 17.54 10.51 -9.38
C GLU A 119 16.76 11.53 -10.22
N ARG A 120 16.98 11.58 -11.52
CA ARG A 120 16.22 12.45 -12.44
C ARG A 120 14.77 12.04 -12.53
N ALA A 121 14.46 10.73 -12.46
CA ALA A 121 13.08 10.25 -12.43
C ALA A 121 12.40 10.55 -11.09
N MET A 122 13.16 10.54 -9.98
CA MET A 122 12.62 10.82 -8.65
C MET A 122 12.04 12.23 -8.53
N SER A 123 12.54 13.20 -9.31
CA SER A 123 12.03 14.58 -9.30
C SER A 123 10.57 14.73 -9.76
N MET A 124 9.98 13.69 -10.37
CA MET A 124 8.58 13.69 -10.79
C MET A 124 7.61 13.26 -9.67
N PHE A 125 8.11 12.65 -8.61
CA PHE A 125 7.29 12.08 -7.55
C PHE A 125 7.05 13.07 -6.42
N ASP A 126 5.80 13.12 -5.95
CA ASP A 126 5.38 13.97 -4.83
C ASP A 126 5.85 13.40 -3.49
N ASP A 127 5.94 12.07 -3.41
CA ASP A 127 6.27 11.34 -2.19
C ASP A 127 7.24 10.18 -2.44
N GLU A 128 8.16 10.02 -1.51
CA GLU A 128 8.92 8.79 -1.30
C GLU A 128 8.40 8.10 -0.04
N ILE A 129 7.99 6.82 -0.14
CA ILE A 129 7.39 6.07 0.97
C ILE A 129 8.17 4.79 1.23
N SER A 130 8.56 4.61 2.50
CA SER A 130 9.13 3.38 3.06
C SER A 130 8.06 2.61 3.85
N VAL A 131 8.15 1.29 3.89
CA VAL A 131 7.31 0.44 4.75
C VAL A 131 8.01 0.00 6.04
N GLY A 132 9.23 0.48 6.29
CA GLY A 132 9.99 0.20 7.51
C GLY A 132 11.50 0.21 7.29
N ASP A 133 12.25 0.12 8.37
CA ASP A 133 13.72 0.18 8.38
C ASP A 133 14.35 -1.17 8.03
N TYR A 134 14.07 -1.65 6.83
CA TYR A 134 14.63 -2.88 6.26
C TYR A 134 14.60 -2.81 4.73
N VAL A 135 15.46 -3.61 4.09
CA VAL A 135 15.58 -3.65 2.63
C VAL A 135 14.84 -4.88 2.09
N LEU A 136 14.04 -4.66 1.05
CA LEU A 136 13.36 -5.70 0.27
C LEU A 136 14.00 -5.82 -1.12
N THR A 137 13.67 -6.87 -1.84
CA THR A 137 14.20 -7.12 -3.20
C THR A 137 13.63 -6.17 -4.25
N GLY A 138 12.51 -5.49 -3.95
CA GLY A 138 11.85 -4.53 -4.86
C GLY A 138 10.71 -3.80 -4.17
N GLY A 139 10.14 -2.84 -4.87
CA GLY A 139 9.05 -1.98 -4.38
C GLY A 139 7.65 -2.58 -4.51
N GLU A 140 7.50 -3.77 -5.07
CA GLU A 140 6.20 -4.41 -5.31
C GLU A 140 5.47 -4.74 -4.00
N ILE A 141 6.16 -5.36 -3.04
CA ILE A 141 5.58 -5.66 -1.71
C ILE A 141 5.23 -4.38 -0.95
N PRO A 142 6.10 -3.37 -0.86
CA PRO A 142 5.73 -2.05 -0.33
C PRO A 142 4.50 -1.44 -1.00
N ALA A 143 4.40 -1.51 -2.34
CA ALA A 143 3.24 -1.01 -3.06
C ALA A 143 1.96 -1.76 -2.68
N MET A 144 2.01 -3.10 -2.53
CA MET A 144 0.87 -3.89 -2.06
C MET A 144 0.43 -3.49 -0.65
N VAL A 145 1.37 -3.21 0.27
CA VAL A 145 1.07 -2.70 1.62
C VAL A 145 0.37 -1.36 1.55
N ILE A 146 0.86 -0.42 0.72
CA ILE A 146 0.22 0.90 0.52
C ILE A 146 -1.20 0.71 -0.03
N VAL A 147 -1.36 -0.12 -1.08
CA VAL A 147 -2.66 -0.40 -1.70
C VAL A 147 -3.66 -0.93 -0.67
N ASP A 148 -3.27 -1.93 0.14
CA ASP A 148 -4.15 -2.51 1.15
C ASP A 148 -4.52 -1.48 2.24
N CYS A 149 -3.52 -0.82 2.83
CA CYS A 149 -3.73 0.21 3.86
C CYS A 149 -4.66 1.33 3.40
N VAL A 150 -4.48 1.82 2.16
CA VAL A 150 -5.28 2.92 1.62
C VAL A 150 -6.68 2.46 1.25
N SER A 151 -6.79 1.32 0.55
CA SER A 151 -8.08 0.82 0.05
C SER A 151 -9.10 0.59 1.16
N ARG A 152 -8.68 0.05 2.31
CA ARG A 152 -9.59 -0.21 3.43
C ARG A 152 -10.14 1.06 4.10
N LEU A 153 -9.56 2.22 3.83
CA LEU A 153 -10.02 3.54 4.31
C LEU A 153 -11.02 4.20 3.34
N ILE A 154 -11.22 3.63 2.16
CA ILE A 154 -12.18 4.15 1.18
C ILE A 154 -13.59 3.70 1.58
N PRO A 155 -14.57 4.64 1.66
CA PRO A 155 -15.95 4.30 1.98
C PRO A 155 -16.53 3.19 1.10
N GLY A 156 -17.16 2.21 1.71
CA GLY A 156 -17.79 1.06 1.02
C GLY A 156 -16.84 -0.11 0.70
N VAL A 157 -15.54 0.00 0.93
CA VAL A 157 -14.59 -1.12 0.77
C VAL A 157 -14.72 -2.12 1.89
N LEU A 158 -14.82 -1.67 3.14
CA LEU A 158 -15.18 -2.50 4.29
C LEU A 158 -16.69 -2.54 4.48
N GLY A 159 -17.20 -3.64 5.07
CA GLY A 159 -18.64 -3.86 5.25
C GLY A 159 -19.30 -2.99 6.32
N SER A 160 -18.53 -2.33 7.18
CA SER A 160 -19.01 -1.40 8.22
C SER A 160 -18.01 -0.25 8.35
N GLU A 161 -18.51 0.99 8.30
CA GLU A 161 -17.68 2.18 8.52
C GLU A 161 -17.20 2.26 9.98
N GLU A 162 -18.01 1.73 10.93
CA GLU A 162 -17.67 1.66 12.36
C GLU A 162 -16.42 0.78 12.62
N SER A 163 -16.11 -0.17 11.70
CA SER A 163 -14.97 -1.06 11.86
C SER A 163 -13.59 -0.36 11.76
N THR A 164 -13.55 0.88 11.26
CA THR A 164 -12.31 1.66 11.16
C THR A 164 -12.13 2.69 12.29
N GLU A 165 -13.20 2.97 13.08
CA GLU A 165 -13.15 3.99 14.12
C GLU A 165 -12.38 3.55 15.36
N ASP A 166 -12.57 2.30 15.81
CA ASP A 166 -11.96 1.74 17.03
C ASP A 166 -10.72 0.85 16.77
N GLU A 167 -10.18 0.88 15.55
CA GLU A 167 -9.00 0.10 15.20
C GLU A 167 -7.69 0.65 15.79
N SER A 168 -6.70 -0.24 15.90
CA SER A 168 -5.32 0.12 16.24
C SER A 168 -4.85 1.34 15.46
N PHE A 169 -4.20 2.28 16.14
CA PHE A 169 -3.69 3.55 15.61
C PHE A 169 -4.74 4.61 15.22
N SER A 170 -6.05 4.34 15.34
CA SER A 170 -7.07 5.35 15.06
C SER A 170 -6.97 6.54 16.00
N TYR A 171 -6.72 6.29 17.30
CA TYR A 171 -6.49 7.30 18.34
C TYR A 171 -5.08 7.23 18.95
N GLY A 172 -4.11 6.63 18.24
CA GLY A 172 -2.76 6.45 18.74
C GLY A 172 -2.60 5.32 19.75
N LEU A 173 -3.63 4.49 19.95
CA LEU A 173 -3.64 3.33 20.82
C LEU A 173 -3.76 2.05 20.00
N LEU A 174 -3.39 0.92 20.61
CA LEU A 174 -3.66 -0.40 20.05
C LEU A 174 -5.05 -0.86 20.45
N GLU A 175 -5.65 -1.70 19.64
CA GLU A 175 -6.91 -2.37 19.93
C GLU A 175 -6.75 -3.36 21.09
N TYR A 176 -7.81 -3.52 21.89
CA TYR A 176 -7.85 -4.49 22.98
C TYR A 176 -7.88 -5.93 22.47
N PRO A 177 -7.48 -6.93 23.30
CA PRO A 177 -7.50 -8.34 22.92
C PRO A 177 -8.91 -8.83 22.60
N GLN A 178 -9.07 -9.48 21.45
CA GLN A 178 -10.34 -10.04 20.99
C GLN A 178 -10.48 -11.52 21.41
N TYR A 179 -11.68 -11.95 21.76
CA TYR A 179 -12.01 -13.32 22.12
C TYR A 179 -13.19 -13.82 21.31
N SER A 180 -13.07 -15.04 20.78
CA SER A 180 -14.15 -15.74 20.08
C SER A 180 -14.70 -16.90 20.94
N ARG A 181 -15.78 -17.52 20.49
CA ARG A 181 -16.30 -18.78 21.08
C ARG A 181 -15.37 -19.96 20.76
N PRO A 182 -15.28 -20.97 21.64
CA PRO A 182 -16.01 -21.15 22.90
C PRO A 182 -15.46 -20.32 24.07
N ASP A 183 -16.23 -20.25 25.18
CA ASP A 183 -15.87 -19.50 26.40
C ASP A 183 -14.60 -20.03 27.08
N GLU A 184 -14.27 -21.29 26.89
CA GLU A 184 -13.06 -21.94 27.40
C GLU A 184 -12.43 -22.80 26.30
N TRP A 185 -11.11 -22.72 26.16
CA TRP A 185 -10.32 -23.50 25.23
C TRP A 185 -9.01 -23.95 25.87
N HIS A 186 -8.82 -25.25 26.02
CA HIS A 186 -7.62 -25.85 26.64
C HIS A 186 -7.27 -25.28 28.03
N GLY A 187 -8.29 -25.03 28.87
CA GLY A 187 -8.10 -24.46 30.21
C GLY A 187 -7.90 -22.93 30.21
N LEU A 188 -7.94 -22.27 29.06
CA LEU A 188 -7.88 -20.83 28.93
C LEU A 188 -9.31 -20.28 28.76
N SER A 189 -9.73 -19.40 29.66
CA SER A 189 -11.08 -18.84 29.67
C SER A 189 -11.12 -17.41 29.14
N VAL A 190 -12.21 -17.06 28.48
CA VAL A 190 -12.56 -15.66 28.15
C VAL A 190 -12.71 -14.87 29.45
N PRO A 191 -12.17 -13.64 29.57
CA PRO A 191 -12.37 -12.80 30.74
C PRO A 191 -13.85 -12.67 31.12
N GLU A 192 -14.17 -12.84 32.40
CA GLU A 192 -15.54 -12.86 32.91
C GLU A 192 -16.31 -11.56 32.60
N VAL A 193 -15.61 -10.41 32.60
CA VAL A 193 -16.17 -9.12 32.27
C VAL A 193 -16.78 -9.08 30.86
N LEU A 194 -16.18 -9.77 29.88
CA LEU A 194 -16.68 -9.84 28.51
C LEU A 194 -17.94 -10.70 28.36
N ARG A 195 -18.20 -11.58 29.34
CA ARG A 195 -19.39 -12.46 29.41
C ARG A 195 -20.50 -11.88 30.29
N SER A 196 -20.23 -10.77 31.00
CA SER A 196 -21.13 -10.22 32.01
C SER A 196 -22.40 -9.56 31.44
N GLY A 197 -22.43 -9.19 30.16
CA GLY A 197 -23.50 -8.38 29.57
C GLY A 197 -23.51 -6.90 30.03
N ASP A 198 -22.59 -6.51 30.93
CA ASP A 198 -22.47 -5.14 31.42
C ASP A 198 -21.58 -4.31 30.48
N HIS A 199 -22.21 -3.65 29.50
CA HIS A 199 -21.51 -2.85 28.48
C HIS A 199 -20.59 -1.79 29.09
N ALA A 200 -20.98 -1.18 30.24
CA ALA A 200 -20.14 -0.17 30.89
C ALA A 200 -18.86 -0.76 31.51
N LYS A 201 -18.93 -1.98 32.04
CA LYS A 201 -17.76 -2.70 32.54
C LYS A 201 -16.89 -3.19 31.41
N VAL A 202 -17.49 -3.69 30.33
CA VAL A 202 -16.77 -4.10 29.11
C VAL A 202 -15.98 -2.92 28.53
N ALA A 203 -16.63 -1.78 28.31
CA ALA A 203 -15.96 -0.58 27.76
C ALA A 203 -14.82 -0.09 28.65
N ARG A 204 -14.97 -0.15 29.98
CA ARG A 204 -13.88 0.18 30.92
C ARG A 204 -12.73 -0.82 30.88
N TRP A 205 -13.03 -2.08 30.68
CA TRP A 205 -12.01 -3.13 30.53
C TRP A 205 -11.23 -2.93 29.24
N GLN A 206 -11.91 -2.74 28.11
CA GLN A 206 -11.30 -2.48 26.78
C GLN A 206 -10.33 -1.31 26.80
N LYS A 207 -10.68 -0.21 27.48
CA LYS A 207 -9.80 0.98 27.62
C LYS A 207 -8.55 0.75 28.48
N LYS A 208 -8.49 -0.34 29.25
CA LYS A 208 -7.36 -0.65 30.14
C LYS A 208 -6.34 -1.58 29.51
N GLN A 209 -6.71 -2.27 28.42
CA GLN A 209 -5.84 -3.21 27.74
C GLN A 209 -4.88 -2.49 26.80
#